data_5635f5f16d26b32f03c3eebb987cb24c
#
_entry.id   5635f5f16d26b32f03c3eebb987cb24c
#
_cell.length_a   1.000
_cell.length_b   1.000
_cell.length_c   1.000
_cell.angle_alpha   90.00
_cell.angle_beta   90.00
_cell.angle_gamma   90.00
#
_symmetry.space_group_name_H-M   'P 1'
#
loop_
_entity.id
_entity.type
_entity.pdbx_description
1 polymer ?
#
loop_
_entity_poly.entity_id
_entity_poly.type
_entity_poly.pdbx_seq_one_letter_code
_entity_poly.pdbx_strand_id
1 'polypeptide(L)'
;HLPGDGDTATREADAALEDMEDVMDACIKQRGCQVHTLLTAYKRLLKQNVDAEASASDTEGEVDLLDDGTDHAAALTAALPEATRAAALLNDQRHAFDKMVEYNPAVQASIRRWLTDMRVSLITSYENYQYMRPDMWPAWQRKGLPEALLFGIMAKESNGRVHASSRAGAAGPMQFMPATGRRFGLGPDGTGFDTRFDPPAVGLASADYLDERMRSLNRNIEYALAAYNGGEGRAQRVFNQFGGRSFWDEAVYNQFPGETKDYVPMVIAAAWLYLHPKQYGLEFPKIDSQPATFRLAKASSIYELTICLGNGGTRDGYMRALRNLNPRYEADAWISAGTTLKGTNKIANLYSRNCISGPRADLARTLIAANLNSAITRSPMPGSVA
;
A
#
# COMPACT_ATOMS: atom_id res chain seq x y z
N HIS A 1 -8.08 4.01 -26.21
CA HIS A 1 -7.68 3.17 -25.07
C HIS A 1 -8.88 3.04 -24.15
N LEU A 2 -9.43 1.86 -24.05
CA LEU A 2 -10.49 1.53 -23.10
C LEU A 2 -9.88 1.59 -21.67
N PRO A 3 -10.56 2.21 -20.68
CA PRO A 3 -10.15 2.08 -19.28
C PRO A 3 -10.14 0.60 -18.90
N GLY A 4 -9.11 0.15 -18.19
CA GLY A 4 -9.04 -1.24 -17.75
C GLY A 4 -10.18 -1.55 -16.78
N ASP A 5 -10.64 -2.80 -16.76
CA ASP A 5 -11.78 -3.27 -15.94
C ASP A 5 -11.67 -2.89 -14.45
N GLY A 6 -10.45 -2.78 -13.91
CA GLY A 6 -10.23 -2.37 -12.52
C GLY A 6 -10.56 -0.90 -12.23
N ASP A 7 -10.32 -0.02 -13.18
CA ASP A 7 -10.63 1.41 -13.04
C ASP A 7 -12.15 1.66 -13.11
N THR A 8 -12.83 0.83 -13.89
CA THR A 8 -14.29 0.84 -14.00
C THR A 8 -14.96 0.34 -12.71
N ALA A 9 -14.48 -0.77 -12.15
CA ALA A 9 -15.01 -1.33 -10.91
C ALA A 9 -14.82 -0.39 -9.70
N THR A 10 -13.70 0.32 -9.65
CA THR A 10 -13.43 1.30 -8.58
C THR A 10 -14.33 2.52 -8.71
N ARG A 11 -14.54 3.03 -9.93
CA ARG A 11 -15.49 4.14 -10.19
C ARG A 11 -16.93 3.76 -9.89
N GLU A 12 -17.32 2.53 -10.20
CA GLU A 12 -18.65 2.02 -9.86
C GLU A 12 -18.85 1.90 -8.34
N ALA A 13 -17.83 1.48 -7.61
CA ALA A 13 -17.88 1.41 -6.16
C ALA A 13 -17.95 2.81 -5.52
N ASP A 14 -17.18 3.77 -6.02
CA ASP A 14 -17.21 5.16 -5.55
C ASP A 14 -18.56 5.82 -5.86
N ALA A 15 -19.08 5.64 -7.08
CA ALA A 15 -20.40 6.12 -7.45
C ALA A 15 -21.50 5.51 -6.58
N ALA A 16 -21.40 4.23 -6.24
CA ALA A 16 -22.34 3.56 -5.36
C ALA A 16 -22.30 4.11 -3.93
N LEU A 17 -21.12 4.50 -3.43
CA LEU A 17 -20.97 5.14 -2.12
C LEU A 17 -21.56 6.57 -2.13
N GLU A 18 -21.31 7.34 -3.18
CA GLU A 18 -21.91 8.68 -3.35
C GLU A 18 -23.43 8.60 -3.46
N ASP A 19 -23.96 7.70 -4.28
CA ASP A 19 -25.39 7.46 -4.42
C ASP A 19 -26.02 7.07 -3.08
N MET A 20 -25.34 6.28 -2.28
CA MET A 20 -25.80 5.86 -0.95
C MET A 20 -25.80 7.02 0.04
N GLU A 21 -24.82 7.92 -0.02
CA GLU A 21 -24.78 9.15 0.77
C GLU A 21 -25.97 10.06 0.41
N ASP A 22 -26.26 10.23 -0.87
CA ASP A 22 -27.38 11.03 -1.34
C ASP A 22 -28.73 10.43 -0.93
N VAL A 23 -28.88 9.11 -1.04
CA VAL A 23 -30.09 8.41 -0.60
C VAL A 23 -30.28 8.54 0.91
N MET A 24 -29.21 8.51 1.69
CA MET A 24 -29.27 8.68 3.14
C MET A 24 -29.65 10.10 3.54
N ASP A 25 -29.10 11.11 2.88
CA ASP A 25 -29.46 12.50 3.11
C ASP A 25 -30.92 12.76 2.77
N ALA A 26 -31.41 12.20 1.66
CA ALA A 26 -32.82 12.27 1.28
C ALA A 26 -33.70 11.52 2.29
N CYS A 27 -33.27 10.37 2.79
CA CYS A 27 -34.03 9.59 3.76
C CYS A 27 -34.19 10.31 5.10
N ILE A 28 -33.16 10.97 5.59
CA ILE A 28 -33.20 11.72 6.87
C ILE A 28 -34.23 12.85 6.80
N LYS A 29 -34.45 13.41 5.62
CA LYS A 29 -35.39 14.51 5.38
C LYS A 29 -36.85 14.03 5.20
N GLN A 30 -37.10 12.74 5.03
CA GLN A 30 -38.44 12.20 4.78
C GLN A 30 -39.01 11.48 6.02
N ARG A 31 -40.25 11.85 6.40
CA ARG A 31 -40.99 11.14 7.44
C ARG A 31 -41.29 9.70 7.03
N GLY A 32 -40.92 8.76 7.88
CA GLY A 32 -41.19 7.34 7.69
C GLY A 32 -40.04 6.57 6.98
N CYS A 33 -38.98 7.23 6.60
CA CYS A 33 -37.79 6.52 6.12
C CYS A 33 -37.09 5.78 7.25
N GLN A 34 -36.81 4.50 7.03
CA GLN A 34 -36.09 3.68 8.01
C GLN A 34 -34.57 3.89 7.85
N VAL A 35 -34.10 5.00 8.40
CA VAL A 35 -32.69 5.40 8.41
C VAL A 35 -31.79 4.24 8.88
N HIS A 36 -32.26 3.46 9.81
CA HIS A 36 -31.51 2.34 10.40
C HIS A 36 -31.10 1.27 9.39
N THR A 37 -31.98 0.93 8.45
CA THR A 37 -31.69 -0.06 7.41
C THR A 37 -30.65 0.45 6.41
N LEU A 38 -30.75 1.72 6.03
CA LEU A 38 -29.78 2.37 5.14
C LEU A 38 -28.40 2.51 5.80
N LEU A 39 -28.37 2.90 7.09
CA LEU A 39 -27.16 2.99 7.88
C LEU A 39 -26.43 1.66 7.97
N THR A 40 -27.17 0.58 8.11
CA THR A 40 -26.60 -0.78 8.13
C THR A 40 -25.99 -1.17 6.81
N ALA A 41 -26.69 -0.89 5.73
CA ALA A 41 -26.18 -1.15 4.38
C ALA A 41 -24.92 -0.33 4.09
N TYR A 42 -24.90 0.93 4.48
CA TYR A 42 -23.72 1.80 4.32
C TYR A 42 -22.52 1.33 5.16
N LYS A 43 -22.73 1.00 6.43
CA LYS A 43 -21.67 0.39 7.26
C LYS A 43 -21.16 -0.91 6.67
N ARG A 44 -22.03 -1.74 6.10
CA ARG A 44 -21.65 -2.98 5.44
C ARG A 44 -20.81 -2.71 4.19
N LEU A 45 -21.16 -1.70 3.38
CA LEU A 45 -20.38 -1.28 2.21
C LEU A 45 -19.02 -0.72 2.62
N LEU A 46 -18.97 0.16 3.61
CA LEU A 46 -17.72 0.68 4.17
C LEU A 46 -16.86 -0.45 4.73
N LYS A 47 -17.46 -1.40 5.44
CA LYS A 47 -16.77 -2.54 6.00
C LYS A 47 -16.30 -3.50 4.90
N GLN A 48 -17.07 -3.72 3.86
CA GLN A 48 -16.65 -4.55 2.72
C GLN A 48 -15.48 -3.91 1.96
N ASN A 49 -15.47 -2.60 1.76
CA ASN A 49 -14.34 -1.92 1.16
C ASN A 49 -13.10 -1.96 2.07
N VAL A 50 -13.30 -1.79 3.37
CA VAL A 50 -12.22 -1.92 4.37
C VAL A 50 -11.79 -3.37 4.51
N ASP A 51 -12.73 -4.31 4.53
CA ASP A 51 -12.44 -5.75 4.63
C ASP A 51 -11.94 -6.30 3.30
N ALA A 52 -12.26 -5.70 2.15
CA ALA A 52 -11.63 -6.03 0.88
C ALA A 52 -10.18 -5.52 0.83
N GLU A 53 -9.94 -4.30 1.32
CA GLU A 53 -8.58 -3.80 1.54
C GLU A 53 -7.88 -4.55 2.67
N ALA A 54 -8.58 -4.88 3.75
CA ALA A 54 -8.08 -5.63 4.87
C ALA A 54 -7.95 -7.11 4.53
N SER A 55 -8.87 -7.72 3.80
CA SER A 55 -8.70 -9.10 3.31
C SER A 55 -7.62 -9.20 2.27
N ALA A 56 -7.34 -8.11 1.58
CA ALA A 56 -6.15 -7.99 0.77
C ALA A 56 -4.88 -7.83 1.61
N SER A 57 -4.99 -7.41 2.89
CA SER A 57 -3.91 -7.31 3.87
C SER A 57 -4.00 -8.31 5.01
N ASP A 58 -5.23 -8.78 5.35
CA ASP A 58 -5.58 -9.68 6.48
C ASP A 58 -6.00 -11.09 6.04
N THR A 59 -5.80 -11.46 4.82
CA THR A 59 -5.32 -12.82 4.67
C THR A 59 -4.01 -12.79 5.43
N GLU A 60 -4.18 -12.96 6.78
CA GLU A 60 -3.06 -13.03 7.70
C GLU A 60 -1.95 -13.74 7.00
N GLY A 61 -1.04 -13.01 6.51
CA GLY A 61 0.02 -13.65 5.99
C GLY A 61 0.38 -13.33 4.62
N GLU A 62 -0.31 -12.93 3.82
CA GLU A 62 0.21 -12.76 2.50
C GLU A 62 -0.24 -11.44 1.95
N VAL A 63 0.67 -10.50 2.02
CA VAL A 63 0.82 -9.58 0.93
C VAL A 63 1.36 -10.35 -0.29
N ASP A 64 0.97 -11.58 -0.37
CA ASP A 64 1.01 -12.40 -1.59
C ASP A 64 -0.19 -12.12 -2.48
N LEU A 65 -0.71 -10.91 -2.38
CA LEU A 65 -1.55 -10.36 -3.43
C LEU A 65 -0.80 -10.25 -4.75
N LEU A 66 0.50 -10.50 -4.67
CA LEU A 66 1.40 -10.39 -5.79
C LEU A 66 2.06 -11.72 -6.12
N ASP A 67 1.78 -12.78 -5.38
CA ASP A 67 2.42 -14.08 -5.54
C ASP A 67 1.49 -15.18 -6.04
N ASP A 68 0.63 -14.86 -6.94
CA ASP A 68 0.04 -15.97 -7.72
C ASP A 68 0.89 -16.35 -8.95
N GLY A 69 2.10 -15.84 -9.02
CA GLY A 69 2.88 -15.91 -10.23
C GLY A 69 4.34 -16.26 -10.12
N THR A 70 4.81 -16.70 -8.97
CA THR A 70 6.22 -17.08 -8.79
C THR A 70 6.69 -18.10 -9.82
N ASP A 71 5.87 -19.08 -10.12
CA ASP A 71 6.18 -20.07 -11.13
C ASP A 71 6.00 -19.55 -12.56
N HIS A 72 5.08 -18.61 -12.77
CA HIS A 72 4.82 -18.10 -14.12
C HIS A 72 5.87 -17.09 -14.58
N ALA A 73 6.31 -16.17 -13.74
CA ALA A 73 7.33 -15.20 -14.14
C ALA A 73 8.71 -15.87 -14.27
N ALA A 74 9.06 -16.78 -13.36
CA ALA A 74 10.27 -17.57 -13.47
C ALA A 74 10.23 -18.51 -14.69
N ALA A 75 9.09 -19.13 -14.98
CA ALA A 75 8.90 -19.99 -16.15
C ALA A 75 8.93 -19.18 -17.46
N LEU A 76 8.33 -18.00 -17.49
CA LEU A 76 8.40 -17.08 -18.65
C LEU A 76 9.82 -16.59 -18.88
N THR A 77 10.54 -16.30 -17.84
CA THR A 77 11.94 -15.83 -17.92
C THR A 77 12.88 -16.95 -18.35
N ALA A 78 12.68 -18.16 -17.83
CA ALA A 78 13.46 -19.33 -18.19
C ALA A 78 13.17 -19.83 -19.64
N ALA A 79 11.96 -19.60 -20.14
CA ALA A 79 11.54 -20.03 -21.47
C ALA A 79 11.97 -19.10 -22.61
N LEU A 80 12.53 -17.91 -22.31
CA LEU A 80 12.89 -16.93 -23.32
C LEU A 80 14.40 -16.99 -23.65
N PRO A 81 14.79 -17.44 -24.84
CA PRO A 81 16.19 -17.38 -25.31
C PRO A 81 16.77 -15.96 -25.26
N GLU A 82 15.91 -14.96 -25.24
CA GLU A 82 16.23 -13.54 -25.11
C GLU A 82 16.73 -13.15 -23.72
N ALA A 83 16.34 -13.88 -22.66
CA ALA A 83 16.84 -13.64 -21.30
C ALA A 83 18.36 -13.85 -21.22
N THR A 84 18.86 -14.88 -21.88
CA THR A 84 20.30 -15.16 -21.95
C THR A 84 21.04 -14.07 -22.73
N ARG A 85 20.45 -13.55 -23.80
CA ARG A 85 21.02 -12.42 -24.57
C ARG A 85 20.99 -11.12 -23.78
N ALA A 86 19.89 -10.84 -23.10
CA ALA A 86 19.79 -9.66 -22.22
C ALA A 86 20.80 -9.74 -21.09
N ALA A 87 20.93 -10.91 -20.45
CA ALA A 87 21.93 -11.14 -19.39
C ALA A 87 23.35 -10.92 -19.90
N ALA A 88 23.68 -11.36 -21.12
CA ALA A 88 24.99 -11.16 -21.73
C ALA A 88 25.30 -9.67 -22.01
N LEU A 89 24.30 -8.90 -22.41
CA LEU A 89 24.42 -7.44 -22.64
C LEU A 89 24.63 -6.67 -21.33
N LEU A 90 24.16 -7.23 -20.20
CA LEU A 90 24.21 -6.60 -18.88
C LEU A 90 25.49 -6.93 -18.10
N ASN A 91 26.38 -7.76 -18.63
CA ASN A 91 27.68 -8.09 -18.06
C ASN A 91 28.74 -6.99 -18.25
N ASP A 92 28.35 -5.80 -18.68
CA ASP A 92 29.24 -4.65 -18.79
C ASP A 92 29.43 -4.01 -17.41
N GLN A 93 30.70 -3.76 -17.03
CA GLN A 93 31.05 -3.06 -15.78
C GLN A 93 30.53 -1.62 -15.72
N ARG A 94 30.01 -1.09 -16.82
CA ARG A 94 29.36 0.22 -16.95
C ARG A 94 27.85 0.10 -17.06
N HIS A 95 27.29 -0.79 -16.30
CA HIS A 95 25.86 -1.07 -16.29
C HIS A 95 24.99 0.20 -16.34
N ALA A 96 24.47 0.53 -17.51
CA ALA A 96 23.48 1.57 -17.69
C ALA A 96 22.11 0.98 -17.35
N PHE A 97 21.52 1.43 -16.25
CA PHE A 97 20.24 0.95 -15.76
C PHE A 97 19.13 1.08 -16.83
N ASP A 98 19.15 2.14 -17.61
CA ASP A 98 18.23 2.38 -18.73
C ASP A 98 18.26 1.26 -19.75
N LYS A 99 19.45 0.84 -20.17
CA LYS A 99 19.65 -0.27 -21.11
C LYS A 99 19.23 -1.60 -20.51
N MET A 100 19.49 -1.80 -19.23
CA MET A 100 19.05 -3.00 -18.54
C MET A 100 17.55 -3.12 -18.60
N VAL A 101 16.81 -2.08 -18.23
CA VAL A 101 15.35 -2.07 -18.27
C VAL A 101 14.82 -2.31 -19.69
N GLU A 102 15.41 -1.66 -20.69
CA GLU A 102 14.99 -1.78 -22.09
C GLU A 102 15.13 -3.20 -22.64
N TYR A 103 16.22 -3.87 -22.32
CA TYR A 103 16.56 -5.17 -22.91
C TYR A 103 16.31 -6.38 -22.01
N ASN A 104 15.90 -6.19 -20.76
CA ASN A 104 15.66 -7.28 -19.84
C ASN A 104 14.24 -7.81 -19.94
N PRO A 105 14.04 -9.07 -20.41
CA PRO A 105 12.71 -9.63 -20.58
C PRO A 105 11.90 -9.75 -19.28
N ALA A 106 12.55 -10.06 -18.16
CA ALA A 106 11.89 -10.16 -16.86
C ALA A 106 11.37 -8.80 -16.37
N VAL A 107 12.17 -7.75 -16.53
CA VAL A 107 11.75 -6.38 -16.17
C VAL A 107 10.64 -5.91 -17.12
N GLN A 108 10.75 -6.17 -18.41
CA GLN A 108 9.71 -5.83 -19.39
C GLN A 108 8.38 -6.56 -19.11
N ALA A 109 8.43 -7.83 -18.76
CA ALA A 109 7.26 -8.59 -18.36
C ALA A 109 6.64 -8.02 -17.07
N SER A 110 7.45 -7.63 -16.11
CA SER A 110 7.02 -7.01 -14.85
C SER A 110 6.39 -5.63 -15.08
N ILE A 111 6.92 -4.81 -15.99
CA ILE A 111 6.30 -3.55 -16.40
C ILE A 111 4.91 -3.79 -16.97
N ARG A 112 4.75 -4.77 -17.87
CA ARG A 112 3.44 -5.12 -18.42
C ARG A 112 2.47 -5.58 -17.33
N ARG A 113 2.94 -6.35 -16.37
CA ARG A 113 2.15 -6.84 -15.23
C ARG A 113 1.63 -5.70 -14.38
N TRP A 114 2.49 -4.73 -14.02
CA TRP A 114 2.08 -3.53 -13.31
C TRP A 114 1.08 -2.67 -14.08
N LEU A 115 1.21 -2.59 -15.41
CA LEU A 115 0.33 -1.77 -16.25
C LEU A 115 -1.01 -2.43 -16.58
N THR A 116 -1.13 -3.73 -16.41
CA THR A 116 -2.34 -4.51 -16.73
C THR A 116 -2.98 -5.08 -15.47
N ASP A 117 -2.61 -6.28 -15.07
CA ASP A 117 -3.24 -7.02 -13.96
C ASP A 117 -3.10 -6.30 -12.61
N MET A 118 -2.02 -5.56 -12.43
CA MET A 118 -1.70 -4.88 -11.18
C MET A 118 -1.78 -3.35 -11.27
N ARG A 119 -2.53 -2.84 -12.24
CA ARG A 119 -2.63 -1.39 -12.45
C ARG A 119 -3.24 -0.66 -11.25
N VAL A 120 -4.29 -1.21 -10.67
CA VAL A 120 -4.92 -0.65 -9.46
C VAL A 120 -3.94 -0.65 -8.30
N SER A 121 -3.20 -1.75 -8.09
CA SER A 121 -2.16 -1.83 -7.04
C SER A 121 -1.06 -0.80 -7.23
N LEU A 122 -0.63 -0.56 -8.47
CA LEU A 122 0.38 0.45 -8.79
C LEU A 122 -0.10 1.86 -8.43
N ILE A 123 -1.31 2.22 -8.85
CA ILE A 123 -1.91 3.52 -8.58
C ILE A 123 -2.14 3.72 -7.09
N THR A 124 -2.69 2.72 -6.41
CA THR A 124 -2.90 2.74 -4.96
C THR A 124 -1.58 2.89 -4.19
N SER A 125 -0.55 2.17 -4.61
CA SER A 125 0.80 2.30 -4.02
C SER A 125 1.36 3.71 -4.18
N TYR A 126 1.16 4.32 -5.34
CA TYR A 126 1.57 5.71 -5.58
C TYR A 126 0.86 6.68 -4.64
N GLU A 127 -0.47 6.59 -4.53
CA GLU A 127 -1.26 7.44 -3.64
C GLU A 127 -0.82 7.29 -2.19
N ASN A 128 -0.72 6.06 -1.71
CA ASN A 128 -0.29 5.76 -0.34
C ASN A 128 1.13 6.28 -0.07
N TYR A 129 2.04 6.10 -1.00
CA TYR A 129 3.40 6.61 -0.87
C TYR A 129 3.45 8.13 -0.79
N GLN A 130 2.65 8.85 -1.60
CA GLN A 130 2.64 10.30 -1.56
C GLN A 130 2.26 10.84 -0.18
N TYR A 131 1.34 10.22 0.53
CA TYR A 131 1.01 10.59 1.91
C TYR A 131 2.14 10.32 2.90
N MET A 132 2.89 9.23 2.72
CA MET A 132 4.00 8.83 3.60
C MET A 132 5.36 9.42 3.21
N ARG A 133 5.47 9.96 2.02
CA ARG A 133 6.71 10.50 1.46
C ARG A 133 7.42 11.48 2.41
N PRO A 134 6.74 12.45 3.03
CA PRO A 134 7.37 13.37 3.97
C PRO A 134 8.00 12.69 5.19
N ASP A 135 7.46 11.56 5.62
CA ASP A 135 7.96 10.78 6.75
C ASP A 135 9.12 9.85 6.37
N MET A 136 9.18 9.37 5.14
CA MET A 136 10.10 8.29 4.76
C MET A 136 11.24 8.74 3.83
N TRP A 137 10.95 9.57 2.86
CA TRP A 137 11.92 9.98 1.85
C TRP A 137 13.15 10.71 2.43
N PRO A 138 13.04 11.63 3.41
CA PRO A 138 14.20 12.34 3.94
C PRO A 138 15.32 11.44 4.45
N ALA A 139 15.00 10.32 5.08
CA ALA A 139 15.99 9.35 5.55
C ALA A 139 16.75 8.68 4.39
N TRP A 140 16.03 8.30 3.35
CA TRP A 140 16.61 7.72 2.13
C TRP A 140 17.48 8.73 1.39
N GLN A 141 17.02 9.97 1.30
CA GLN A 141 17.75 11.06 0.66
C GLN A 141 19.09 11.33 1.34
N ARG A 142 19.12 11.33 2.67
CA ARG A 142 20.36 11.49 3.44
C ARG A 142 21.39 10.39 3.20
N LYS A 143 20.93 9.20 2.85
CA LYS A 143 21.78 8.04 2.50
C LYS A 143 22.18 8.04 1.02
N GLY A 144 21.69 8.98 0.22
CA GLY A 144 21.93 9.00 -1.23
C GLY A 144 21.27 7.83 -1.96
N LEU A 145 20.21 7.27 -1.41
CA LEU A 145 19.46 6.17 -2.02
C LEU A 145 18.40 6.69 -3.00
N PRO A 146 18.13 5.98 -4.10
CA PRO A 146 17.13 6.42 -5.07
C PRO A 146 15.70 6.36 -4.51
N GLU A 147 14.94 7.43 -4.64
CA GLU A 147 13.53 7.47 -4.23
C GLU A 147 12.68 6.41 -4.95
N ALA A 148 12.96 6.19 -6.23
CA ALA A 148 12.23 5.20 -7.01
C ALA A 148 12.32 3.77 -6.42
N LEU A 149 13.45 3.43 -5.78
CA LEU A 149 13.58 2.14 -5.09
C LEU A 149 12.74 2.09 -3.80
N LEU A 150 12.64 3.19 -3.07
CA LEU A 150 11.73 3.27 -1.91
C LEU A 150 10.29 2.99 -2.35
N PHE A 151 9.85 3.66 -3.41
CA PHE A 151 8.53 3.41 -3.98
C PHE A 151 8.39 1.96 -4.47
N GLY A 152 9.34 1.46 -5.24
CA GLY A 152 9.28 0.12 -5.82
C GLY A 152 9.23 -1.00 -4.78
N ILE A 153 10.04 -0.91 -3.73
CA ILE A 153 10.01 -1.86 -2.61
C ILE A 153 8.67 -1.78 -1.90
N MET A 154 8.22 -0.59 -1.54
CA MET A 154 6.95 -0.41 -0.85
C MET A 154 5.77 -0.93 -1.69
N ALA A 155 5.73 -0.64 -2.98
CA ALA A 155 4.69 -1.13 -3.87
C ALA A 155 4.65 -2.66 -3.90
N LYS A 156 5.80 -3.31 -4.02
CA LYS A 156 5.89 -4.78 -4.03
C LYS A 156 5.58 -5.40 -2.67
N GLU A 157 6.03 -4.78 -1.57
CA GLU A 157 5.91 -5.35 -0.24
C GLU A 157 4.51 -5.20 0.37
N SER A 158 3.87 -4.05 0.20
CA SER A 158 2.66 -3.72 0.96
C SER A 158 1.59 -2.93 0.20
N ASN A 159 1.83 -2.55 -1.04
CA ASN A 159 1.04 -1.53 -1.74
C ASN A 159 0.92 -0.21 -0.95
N GLY A 160 1.88 0.08 -0.08
CA GLY A 160 1.86 1.26 0.78
C GLY A 160 0.88 1.18 1.95
N ARG A 161 0.49 -0.01 2.37
CA ARG A 161 -0.37 -0.21 3.56
C ARG A 161 0.49 -0.47 4.78
N VAL A 162 0.43 0.43 5.77
CA VAL A 162 1.27 0.32 6.96
C VAL A 162 0.95 -0.89 7.83
N HIS A 163 -0.29 -1.38 7.82
CA HIS A 163 -0.74 -2.52 8.64
C HIS A 163 -0.56 -3.88 7.95
N ALA A 164 0.08 -3.93 6.79
CA ALA A 164 0.38 -5.17 6.11
C ALA A 164 1.26 -6.09 6.97
N SER A 165 0.93 -7.38 6.99
CA SER A 165 1.70 -8.40 7.69
C SER A 165 1.71 -9.72 6.90
N SER A 166 2.76 -10.54 7.07
CA SER A 166 2.90 -11.82 6.41
C SER A 166 2.79 -12.99 7.40
N ARG A 167 2.44 -14.17 6.92
CA ARG A 167 2.42 -15.40 7.75
C ARG A 167 3.77 -15.70 8.36
N ALA A 168 4.85 -15.33 7.68
CA ALA A 168 6.21 -15.51 8.18
C ALA A 168 6.58 -14.48 9.26
N GLY A 169 5.74 -13.48 9.53
CA GLY A 169 5.94 -12.47 10.55
C GLY A 169 6.55 -11.15 10.06
N ALA A 170 6.65 -10.94 8.74
CA ALA A 170 6.97 -9.63 8.20
C ALA A 170 5.85 -8.63 8.49
N ALA A 171 6.18 -7.37 8.74
CA ALA A 171 5.21 -6.36 9.12
C ALA A 171 5.55 -4.97 8.59
N GLY A 172 4.50 -4.19 8.33
CA GLY A 172 4.58 -2.79 7.98
C GLY A 172 4.77 -2.50 6.50
N PRO A 173 4.89 -1.23 6.13
CA PRO A 173 4.95 -0.82 4.73
C PRO A 173 6.15 -1.35 3.99
N MET A 174 7.23 -1.68 4.68
CA MET A 174 8.47 -2.22 4.11
C MET A 174 8.73 -3.68 4.50
N GLN A 175 7.78 -4.34 5.17
CA GLN A 175 7.78 -5.76 5.49
C GLN A 175 9.04 -6.25 6.22
N PHE A 176 9.37 -5.61 7.33
CA PHE A 176 10.47 -6.06 8.18
C PHE A 176 10.11 -7.33 8.96
N MET A 177 11.01 -8.31 8.89
CA MET A 177 10.97 -9.45 9.81
C MET A 177 11.33 -9.01 11.24
N PRO A 178 10.83 -9.70 12.28
CA PRO A 178 11.08 -9.29 13.67
C PRO A 178 12.56 -9.11 14.02
N ALA A 179 13.40 -10.04 13.63
CA ALA A 179 14.84 -10.01 13.94
C ALA A 179 15.55 -8.87 13.22
N THR A 180 15.32 -8.72 11.92
CA THR A 180 15.88 -7.61 11.12
C THR A 180 15.35 -6.27 11.62
N GLY A 181 14.06 -6.19 11.95
CA GLY A 181 13.47 -5.01 12.55
C GLY A 181 14.18 -4.58 13.82
N ARG A 182 14.37 -5.50 14.78
CA ARG A 182 15.08 -5.21 16.04
C ARG A 182 16.52 -4.72 15.80
N ARG A 183 17.21 -5.30 14.84
CA ARG A 183 18.57 -4.88 14.48
C ARG A 183 18.62 -3.41 14.04
N PHE A 184 17.58 -2.91 13.40
CA PHE A 184 17.49 -1.53 12.93
C PHE A 184 16.58 -0.64 13.81
N GLY A 185 16.31 -1.06 15.04
CA GLY A 185 15.59 -0.27 16.02
C GLY A 185 14.07 -0.31 15.92
N LEU A 186 13.53 -1.28 15.19
CA LEU A 186 12.08 -1.49 15.06
C LEU A 186 11.59 -2.64 15.92
N GLY A 187 10.37 -2.52 16.41
CA GLY A 187 9.71 -3.55 17.20
C GLY A 187 8.75 -2.96 18.23
N PRO A 188 8.26 -3.78 19.17
CA PRO A 188 7.40 -3.30 20.26
C PRO A 188 8.06 -2.18 21.06
N ASP A 189 7.33 -1.08 21.26
CA ASP A 189 7.83 0.13 21.95
C ASP A 189 7.41 0.21 23.43
N GLY A 190 6.82 -0.86 23.96
CA GLY A 190 6.33 -0.91 25.35
C GLY A 190 4.92 -0.34 25.54
N THR A 191 4.32 0.25 24.52
CA THR A 191 2.94 0.78 24.55
C THR A 191 1.90 -0.16 23.95
N GLY A 192 2.33 -1.34 23.47
CA GLY A 192 1.51 -2.26 22.70
C GLY A 192 1.55 -2.02 21.20
N PHE A 193 2.33 -1.04 20.74
CA PHE A 193 2.52 -0.74 19.34
C PHE A 193 3.88 -1.27 18.84
N ASP A 194 3.88 -1.83 17.62
CA ASP A 194 5.08 -2.27 16.93
C ASP A 194 5.50 -1.20 15.91
N THR A 195 6.70 -0.64 16.08
CA THR A 195 7.19 0.45 15.23
C THR A 195 7.52 0.02 13.80
N ARG A 196 7.43 -1.27 13.48
CA ARG A 196 7.47 -1.74 12.09
C ARG A 196 6.28 -1.23 11.26
N PHE A 197 5.20 -0.80 11.93
CA PHE A 197 4.03 -0.17 11.33
C PHE A 197 4.12 1.36 11.25
N ASP A 198 5.18 1.97 11.76
CA ASP A 198 5.32 3.42 11.87
C ASP A 198 6.16 4.00 10.71
N PRO A 199 5.58 4.77 9.77
CA PRO A 199 6.30 5.28 8.62
C PRO A 199 7.59 6.05 8.94
N PRO A 200 7.66 6.98 9.91
CA PRO A 200 8.91 7.66 10.23
C PRO A 200 10.01 6.70 10.70
N ALA A 201 9.69 5.78 11.59
CA ALA A 201 10.64 4.81 12.11
C ALA A 201 11.11 3.84 11.00
N VAL A 202 10.18 3.37 10.17
CA VAL A 202 10.47 2.49 9.04
C VAL A 202 11.28 3.19 7.97
N GLY A 203 11.03 4.48 7.73
CA GLY A 203 11.84 5.29 6.82
C GLY A 203 13.31 5.29 7.19
N LEU A 204 13.63 5.51 8.46
CA LEU A 204 15.00 5.46 9.00
C LEU A 204 15.60 4.05 8.89
N ALA A 205 14.88 3.05 9.38
CA ALA A 205 15.36 1.67 9.42
C ALA A 205 15.58 1.10 8.02
N SER A 206 14.67 1.33 7.08
CA SER A 206 14.78 0.85 5.70
C SER A 206 15.92 1.51 4.93
N ALA A 207 16.17 2.81 5.18
CA ALA A 207 17.31 3.51 4.62
C ALA A 207 18.62 2.91 5.11
N ASP A 208 18.75 2.69 6.41
CA ASP A 208 19.95 2.08 7.00
C ASP A 208 20.16 0.65 6.50
N TYR A 209 19.10 -0.15 6.42
CA TYR A 209 19.17 -1.53 5.95
C TYR A 209 19.61 -1.61 4.47
N LEU A 210 18.96 -0.85 3.60
CA LEU A 210 19.32 -0.87 2.17
C LEU A 210 20.72 -0.30 1.94
N ASP A 211 21.11 0.76 2.64
CA ASP A 211 22.47 1.33 2.54
C ASP A 211 23.53 0.30 2.93
N GLU A 212 23.30 -0.44 4.01
CA GLU A 212 24.20 -1.53 4.42
C GLU A 212 24.29 -2.62 3.36
N ARG A 213 23.15 -3.04 2.78
CA ARG A 213 23.15 -4.04 1.70
C ARG A 213 23.85 -3.53 0.45
N MET A 214 23.59 -2.30 0.06
CA MET A 214 24.27 -1.67 -1.08
C MET A 214 25.79 -1.63 -0.90
N ARG A 215 26.28 -1.28 0.28
CA ARG A 215 27.71 -1.26 0.56
C ARG A 215 28.34 -2.65 0.51
N SER A 216 27.70 -3.65 1.11
CA SER A 216 28.22 -5.02 1.16
C SER A 216 28.19 -5.73 -0.21
N LEU A 217 27.38 -5.25 -1.13
CA LEU A 217 27.17 -5.83 -2.46
C LEU A 217 27.68 -4.91 -3.59
N ASN A 218 28.66 -4.10 -3.29
CA ASN A 218 29.31 -3.20 -4.25
C ASN A 218 28.33 -2.29 -5.00
N ARG A 219 27.32 -1.78 -4.29
CA ARG A 219 26.23 -0.92 -4.80
C ARG A 219 25.42 -1.54 -5.95
N ASN A 220 25.41 -2.85 -6.05
CA ASN A 220 24.60 -3.57 -7.02
C ASN A 220 23.14 -3.64 -6.55
N ILE A 221 22.26 -2.96 -7.26
CA ILE A 221 20.84 -2.81 -6.90
C ILE A 221 20.13 -4.18 -6.91
N GLU A 222 20.36 -4.99 -7.93
CA GLU A 222 19.69 -6.28 -8.10
C GLU A 222 20.01 -7.25 -6.96
N TYR A 223 21.29 -7.34 -6.58
CA TYR A 223 21.70 -8.16 -5.43
C TYR A 223 21.17 -7.60 -4.11
N ALA A 224 21.14 -6.27 -3.97
CA ALA A 224 20.57 -5.65 -2.77
C ALA A 224 19.07 -5.94 -2.63
N LEU A 225 18.32 -5.92 -3.72
CA LEU A 225 16.92 -6.30 -3.75
C LEU A 225 16.72 -7.80 -3.48
N ALA A 226 17.57 -8.65 -4.04
CA ALA A 226 17.57 -10.07 -3.75
C ALA A 226 17.84 -10.36 -2.26
N ALA A 227 18.75 -9.60 -1.64
CA ALA A 227 19.02 -9.66 -0.21
C ALA A 227 17.82 -9.21 0.63
N TYR A 228 17.13 -8.17 0.17
CA TYR A 228 15.95 -7.64 0.85
C TYR A 228 14.81 -8.69 0.92
N ASN A 229 14.54 -9.36 -0.18
CA ASN A 229 13.49 -10.39 -0.27
C ASN A 229 13.92 -11.72 0.35
N GLY A 230 15.00 -12.29 -0.15
CA GLY A 230 15.39 -13.69 0.16
C GLY A 230 16.41 -13.84 1.29
N GLY A 231 16.77 -12.76 1.96
CA GLY A 231 17.77 -12.73 3.03
C GLY A 231 19.17 -12.41 2.55
N GLU A 232 19.86 -11.66 3.39
CA GLU A 232 21.20 -11.15 3.12
C GLU A 232 22.26 -12.25 2.94
N GLY A 233 22.13 -13.34 3.69
CA GLY A 233 23.10 -14.42 3.67
C GLY A 233 23.20 -15.11 2.32
N ARG A 234 22.07 -15.39 1.68
CA ARG A 234 22.05 -16.02 0.35
C ARG A 234 22.62 -15.09 -0.71
N ALA A 235 22.13 -13.85 -0.76
CA ALA A 235 22.59 -12.87 -1.75
C ALA A 235 24.09 -12.60 -1.63
N GLN A 236 24.61 -12.48 -0.41
CA GLN A 236 26.05 -12.28 -0.16
C GLN A 236 26.87 -13.48 -0.59
N ARG A 237 26.42 -14.70 -0.32
CA ARG A 237 27.13 -15.93 -0.74
C ARG A 237 27.20 -16.03 -2.25
N VAL A 238 26.09 -15.80 -2.94
CA VAL A 238 26.04 -15.86 -4.40
C VAL A 238 26.91 -14.76 -5.01
N PHE A 239 26.83 -13.55 -4.50
CA PHE A 239 27.68 -12.44 -4.93
C PHE A 239 29.17 -12.79 -4.81
N ASN A 240 29.60 -13.32 -3.67
CA ASN A 240 30.99 -13.72 -3.43
C ASN A 240 31.42 -14.91 -4.31
N GLN A 241 30.55 -15.90 -4.43
CA GLN A 241 30.84 -17.12 -5.21
C GLN A 241 31.08 -16.83 -6.68
N PHE A 242 30.32 -15.89 -7.25
CA PHE A 242 30.41 -15.52 -8.66
C PHE A 242 31.22 -14.25 -8.91
N GLY A 243 31.95 -13.75 -7.92
CA GLY A 243 32.83 -12.60 -8.07
C GLY A 243 32.13 -11.30 -8.47
N GLY A 244 30.89 -11.12 -8.05
CA GLY A 244 30.09 -9.94 -8.37
C GLY A 244 29.59 -9.89 -9.82
N ARG A 245 29.48 -11.02 -10.50
CA ARG A 245 28.84 -11.10 -11.82
C ARG A 245 27.45 -10.50 -11.81
N SER A 246 26.99 -10.06 -12.97
CA SER A 246 25.62 -9.59 -13.16
C SER A 246 24.59 -10.54 -12.54
N PHE A 247 23.65 -9.99 -11.79
CA PHE A 247 22.52 -10.74 -11.23
C PHE A 247 21.75 -11.51 -12.33
N TRP A 248 21.71 -10.94 -13.54
CA TRP A 248 20.98 -11.49 -14.68
C TRP A 248 21.74 -12.57 -15.45
N ASP A 249 23.02 -12.81 -15.12
CA ASP A 249 23.75 -13.97 -15.62
C ASP A 249 22.98 -15.24 -15.24
N GLU A 250 22.74 -16.12 -16.21
CA GLU A 250 21.91 -17.31 -16.00
C GLU A 250 22.39 -18.17 -14.82
N ALA A 251 23.71 -18.33 -14.68
CA ALA A 251 24.29 -19.10 -13.61
C ALA A 251 24.05 -18.47 -12.24
N VAL A 252 24.03 -17.15 -12.16
CA VAL A 252 23.75 -16.38 -10.94
C VAL A 252 22.24 -16.38 -10.66
N TYR A 253 21.45 -16.02 -11.63
CA TYR A 253 20.01 -15.90 -11.51
C TYR A 253 19.34 -17.20 -11.02
N ASN A 254 19.82 -18.33 -11.52
CA ASN A 254 19.34 -19.65 -11.14
C ASN A 254 19.75 -20.10 -9.71
N GLN A 255 20.59 -19.34 -9.03
CA GLN A 255 20.91 -19.60 -7.61
C GLN A 255 19.80 -19.11 -6.67
N PHE A 256 18.90 -18.28 -7.15
CA PHE A 256 17.83 -17.69 -6.35
C PHE A 256 16.52 -18.48 -6.51
N PRO A 257 15.68 -18.52 -5.45
CA PRO A 257 14.35 -19.12 -5.53
C PRO A 257 13.43 -18.31 -6.45
N GLY A 258 12.35 -18.94 -6.91
CA GLY A 258 11.37 -18.32 -7.81
C GLY A 258 10.81 -17.01 -7.28
N GLU A 259 10.51 -16.94 -5.99
CA GLU A 259 10.05 -15.72 -5.33
C GLU A 259 11.03 -14.54 -5.52
N THR A 260 12.31 -14.75 -5.27
CA THR A 260 13.33 -13.70 -5.45
C THR A 260 13.52 -13.32 -6.93
N LYS A 261 13.42 -14.30 -7.83
CA LYS A 261 13.48 -14.08 -9.28
C LYS A 261 12.32 -13.22 -9.79
N ASP A 262 11.15 -13.33 -9.18
CA ASP A 262 10.00 -12.47 -9.46
C ASP A 262 10.13 -11.10 -8.78
N TYR A 263 10.55 -11.09 -7.53
CA TYR A 263 10.67 -9.89 -6.70
C TYR A 263 11.56 -8.82 -7.32
N VAL A 264 12.76 -9.17 -7.69
CA VAL A 264 13.77 -8.21 -8.19
C VAL A 264 13.28 -7.46 -9.44
N PRO A 265 12.82 -8.13 -10.51
CA PRO A 265 12.31 -7.42 -11.68
C PRO A 265 11.02 -6.65 -11.40
N MET A 266 10.15 -7.12 -10.51
CA MET A 266 8.93 -6.41 -10.14
C MET A 266 9.22 -5.09 -9.42
N VAL A 267 10.17 -5.07 -8.49
CA VAL A 267 10.58 -3.83 -7.81
C VAL A 267 11.21 -2.85 -8.79
N ILE A 268 12.11 -3.32 -9.65
CA ILE A 268 12.75 -2.49 -10.67
C ILE A 268 11.71 -1.90 -11.63
N ALA A 269 10.75 -2.71 -12.06
CA ALA A 269 9.68 -2.25 -12.95
C ALA A 269 8.81 -1.16 -12.30
N ALA A 270 8.43 -1.33 -11.04
CA ALA A 270 7.67 -0.31 -10.32
C ALA A 270 8.47 0.99 -10.16
N ALA A 271 9.76 0.87 -9.82
CA ALA A 271 10.67 2.01 -9.74
C ALA A 271 10.80 2.75 -11.08
N TRP A 272 10.90 2.00 -12.17
CA TRP A 272 11.00 2.56 -13.52
C TRP A 272 9.72 3.29 -13.93
N LEU A 273 8.56 2.73 -13.65
CA LEU A 273 7.26 3.36 -13.91
C LEU A 273 7.04 4.62 -13.04
N TYR A 274 7.56 4.63 -11.83
CA TYR A 274 7.56 5.82 -10.97
C TYR A 274 8.33 6.99 -11.59
N LEU A 275 9.48 6.70 -12.19
CA LEU A 275 10.35 7.69 -12.83
C LEU A 275 9.83 8.15 -14.20
N HIS A 276 9.21 7.26 -14.97
CA HIS A 276 8.86 7.46 -16.37
C HIS A 276 7.39 7.17 -16.71
N PRO A 277 6.42 7.70 -15.93
CA PRO A 277 5.02 7.35 -16.15
C PRO A 277 4.53 7.73 -17.55
N LYS A 278 4.92 8.89 -18.05
CA LYS A 278 4.49 9.39 -19.36
C LYS A 278 4.90 8.49 -20.52
N GLN A 279 6.06 7.85 -20.42
CA GLN A 279 6.58 6.93 -21.43
C GLN A 279 5.66 5.73 -21.65
N TYR A 280 4.87 5.36 -20.65
CA TYR A 280 3.96 4.23 -20.66
C TYR A 280 2.48 4.63 -20.69
N GLY A 281 2.20 5.90 -20.98
CA GLY A 281 0.82 6.41 -20.96
C GLY A 281 0.17 6.32 -19.58
N LEU A 282 0.97 6.33 -18.53
CA LEU A 282 0.52 6.26 -17.14
C LEU A 282 0.40 7.67 -16.58
N GLU A 283 -0.78 7.95 -16.04
CA GLU A 283 -1.06 9.20 -15.35
C GLU A 283 -1.38 8.91 -13.90
N PHE A 284 -0.48 9.31 -13.01
CA PHE A 284 -0.70 9.20 -11.58
C PHE A 284 -1.62 10.31 -11.08
N PRO A 285 -2.53 10.01 -10.12
CA PRO A 285 -3.41 11.01 -9.57
C PRO A 285 -2.63 12.12 -8.84
N LYS A 286 -3.15 13.34 -8.91
CA LYS A 286 -2.61 14.46 -8.13
C LYS A 286 -3.13 14.37 -6.71
N ILE A 287 -2.21 14.34 -5.76
CA ILE A 287 -2.52 14.24 -4.33
C ILE A 287 -1.91 15.43 -3.61
N ASP A 288 -2.71 16.09 -2.77
CA ASP A 288 -2.17 17.03 -1.80
C ASP A 288 -1.44 16.24 -0.70
N SER A 289 -0.11 16.26 -0.77
CA SER A 289 0.78 15.56 0.16
C SER A 289 1.45 16.49 1.17
N GLN A 290 1.06 17.77 1.21
CA GLN A 290 1.62 18.72 2.19
C GLN A 290 1.23 18.33 3.61
N PRO A 291 2.20 17.95 4.47
CA PRO A 291 1.90 17.49 5.81
C PRO A 291 1.23 18.59 6.62
N ALA A 292 0.22 18.22 7.35
CA ALA A 292 -0.42 19.07 8.35
C ALA A 292 -0.94 18.21 9.50
N THR A 293 -1.16 18.82 10.62
CA THR A 293 -1.83 18.21 11.74
C THR A 293 -3.19 18.87 11.96
N PHE A 294 -4.10 18.14 12.58
CA PHE A 294 -5.37 18.67 13.02
C PHE A 294 -5.73 18.09 14.39
N ARG A 295 -6.37 18.94 15.21
CA ARG A 295 -6.75 18.58 16.57
C ARG A 295 -8.22 18.22 16.61
N LEU A 296 -8.55 17.08 17.20
CA LEU A 296 -9.93 16.65 17.35
C LEU A 296 -10.68 17.57 18.32
N ALA A 297 -11.74 18.20 17.83
CA ALA A 297 -12.64 19.01 18.66
C ALA A 297 -13.53 18.15 19.58
N LYS A 298 -13.77 16.91 19.18
CA LYS A 298 -14.55 15.92 19.92
C LYS A 298 -13.95 14.54 19.73
N ALA A 299 -14.27 13.60 20.62
CA ALA A 299 -13.87 12.21 20.47
C ALA A 299 -14.42 11.66 19.14
N SER A 300 -13.58 11.02 18.34
CA SER A 300 -13.92 10.51 17.02
C SER A 300 -13.11 9.26 16.71
N SER A 301 -13.67 8.38 15.88
CA SER A 301 -12.92 7.27 15.27
C SER A 301 -12.45 7.64 13.88
N ILE A 302 -11.50 6.87 13.32
CA ILE A 302 -11.09 7.05 11.92
C ILE A 302 -12.28 6.79 10.98
N TYR A 303 -13.16 5.83 11.31
CA TYR A 303 -14.40 5.63 10.54
C TYR A 303 -15.27 6.88 10.50
N GLU A 304 -15.50 7.51 11.66
CA GLU A 304 -16.26 8.75 11.71
C GLU A 304 -15.63 9.87 10.88
N LEU A 305 -14.31 10.03 11.00
CA LEU A 305 -13.56 11.00 10.19
C LEU A 305 -13.66 10.71 8.70
N THR A 306 -13.57 9.46 8.29
CA THR A 306 -13.72 9.06 6.88
C THR A 306 -15.05 9.50 6.31
N ILE A 307 -16.13 9.34 7.08
CA ILE A 307 -17.49 9.73 6.66
C ILE A 307 -17.61 11.24 6.54
N CYS A 308 -17.22 11.99 7.57
CA CYS A 308 -17.39 13.44 7.55
C CYS A 308 -16.45 14.17 6.59
N LEU A 309 -15.24 13.64 6.37
CA LEU A 309 -14.31 14.19 5.37
C LEU A 309 -14.82 14.01 3.94
N GLY A 310 -15.50 12.90 3.67
CA GLY A 310 -15.93 12.52 2.32
C GLY A 310 -14.73 12.19 1.42
N ASN A 311 -14.98 12.10 0.12
CA ASN A 311 -13.94 11.73 -0.84
C ASN A 311 -13.05 12.91 -1.25
N GLY A 312 -13.57 14.15 -1.20
CA GLY A 312 -12.80 15.38 -1.36
C GLY A 312 -11.95 15.47 -2.62
N GLY A 313 -12.37 14.82 -3.72
CA GLY A 313 -11.64 14.75 -4.97
C GLY A 313 -10.57 13.64 -5.00
N THR A 314 -10.54 12.76 -4.01
CA THR A 314 -9.75 11.52 -4.03
C THR A 314 -10.55 10.37 -4.60
N ARG A 315 -9.86 9.32 -5.04
CA ARG A 315 -10.50 8.13 -5.58
C ARG A 315 -11.24 7.31 -4.52
N ASP A 316 -10.61 7.10 -3.37
CA ASP A 316 -11.07 6.16 -2.33
C ASP A 316 -11.31 6.84 -0.95
N GLY A 317 -11.38 8.16 -0.89
CA GLY A 317 -11.48 8.89 0.37
C GLY A 317 -10.18 8.91 1.16
N TYR A 318 -10.29 9.15 2.48
CA TYR A 318 -9.11 9.42 3.32
C TYR A 318 -8.81 8.35 4.39
N MET A 319 -9.55 7.26 4.38
CA MET A 319 -9.40 6.23 5.42
C MET A 319 -8.00 5.64 5.45
N ARG A 320 -7.50 5.21 4.29
CA ARG A 320 -6.15 4.64 4.20
C ARG A 320 -5.08 5.66 4.57
N ALA A 321 -5.20 6.90 4.10
CA ALA A 321 -4.28 7.98 4.45
C ALA A 321 -4.24 8.22 5.97
N LEU A 322 -5.39 8.30 6.62
CA LEU A 322 -5.48 8.49 8.08
C LEU A 322 -4.90 7.31 8.84
N ARG A 323 -5.17 6.08 8.43
CA ARG A 323 -4.61 4.88 9.06
C ARG A 323 -3.09 4.81 8.87
N ASN A 324 -2.59 5.12 7.69
CA ASN A 324 -1.14 5.13 7.41
C ASN A 324 -0.41 6.20 8.21
N LEU A 325 -0.99 7.39 8.34
CA LEU A 325 -0.38 8.51 9.06
C LEU A 325 -0.55 8.41 10.58
N ASN A 326 -1.54 7.65 11.06
CA ASN A 326 -1.84 7.46 12.46
C ASN A 326 -1.97 5.97 12.81
N PRO A 327 -0.92 5.17 12.60
CA PRO A 327 -1.01 3.72 12.61
C PRO A 327 -1.29 3.11 13.99
N ARG A 328 -1.14 3.88 15.06
CA ARG A 328 -1.41 3.43 16.43
C ARG A 328 -2.89 3.21 16.73
N TYR A 329 -3.77 3.81 15.92
CA TYR A 329 -5.21 3.77 16.16
C TYR A 329 -5.88 2.76 15.24
N GLU A 330 -6.63 1.84 15.84
CA GLU A 330 -7.56 1.01 15.08
C GLU A 330 -8.66 1.89 14.48
N ALA A 331 -9.19 1.49 13.33
CA ALA A 331 -10.14 2.32 12.57
C ALA A 331 -11.44 2.64 13.35
N ASP A 332 -11.88 1.72 14.21
CA ASP A 332 -13.08 1.83 15.04
C ASP A 332 -12.82 2.38 16.44
N ALA A 333 -11.58 2.55 16.84
CA ALA A 333 -11.23 3.03 18.18
C ALA A 333 -11.63 4.49 18.37
N TRP A 334 -12.17 4.80 19.54
CA TRP A 334 -12.42 6.17 19.98
C TRP A 334 -11.13 6.87 20.32
N ILE A 335 -10.86 7.96 19.60
CA ILE A 335 -9.73 8.83 19.83
C ILE A 335 -10.23 10.05 20.60
N SER A 336 -9.62 10.36 21.72
CA SER A 336 -10.07 11.42 22.62
C SER A 336 -10.07 12.80 21.99
N ALA A 337 -11.02 13.64 22.39
CA ALA A 337 -11.01 15.05 22.07
C ALA A 337 -9.67 15.68 22.48
N GLY A 338 -9.19 16.62 21.70
CA GLY A 338 -7.89 17.26 21.93
C GLY A 338 -6.68 16.50 21.42
N THR A 339 -6.83 15.26 20.94
CA THR A 339 -5.76 14.51 20.29
C THR A 339 -5.39 15.16 18.96
N THR A 340 -4.10 15.31 18.72
CA THR A 340 -3.57 15.80 17.44
C THR A 340 -3.30 14.61 16.53
N LEU A 341 -3.91 14.61 15.35
CA LEU A 341 -3.70 13.61 14.31
C LEU A 341 -2.86 14.19 13.17
N LYS A 342 -2.14 13.32 12.49
CA LYS A 342 -1.43 13.63 11.26
C LYS A 342 -2.37 13.53 10.06
N GLY A 343 -2.21 14.45 9.13
CA GLY A 343 -2.95 14.48 7.88
C GLY A 343 -2.22 15.32 6.85
N THR A 344 -2.98 15.92 5.96
CA THR A 344 -2.52 16.90 4.98
C THR A 344 -3.25 18.21 5.17
N ASN A 345 -2.79 19.27 4.50
CA ASN A 345 -3.50 20.57 4.51
C ASN A 345 -4.97 20.39 4.08
N LYS A 346 -5.21 19.60 3.05
CA LYS A 346 -6.57 19.33 2.56
C LYS A 346 -7.43 18.60 3.59
N ILE A 347 -6.88 17.57 4.24
CA ILE A 347 -7.56 16.83 5.31
C ILE A 347 -7.88 17.76 6.48
N ALA A 348 -6.93 18.58 6.92
CA ALA A 348 -7.14 19.54 8.00
C ALA A 348 -8.23 20.55 7.67
N ASN A 349 -8.24 21.08 6.46
CA ASN A 349 -9.26 22.01 6.00
C ASN A 349 -10.64 21.36 5.90
N LEU A 350 -10.74 20.16 5.37
CA LEU A 350 -11.99 19.39 5.31
C LEU A 350 -12.50 19.04 6.71
N TYR A 351 -11.60 18.68 7.63
CA TYR A 351 -11.96 18.43 9.02
C TYR A 351 -12.62 19.66 9.65
N SER A 352 -11.99 20.82 9.57
CA SER A 352 -12.52 22.06 10.12
C SER A 352 -13.87 22.44 9.51
N ARG A 353 -14.05 22.14 8.23
CA ARG A 353 -15.27 22.50 7.49
C ARG A 353 -16.43 21.53 7.74
N ASN A 354 -16.14 20.23 7.80
CA ASN A 354 -17.17 19.20 7.70
C ASN A 354 -17.31 18.30 8.93
N CYS A 355 -16.30 18.22 9.80
CA CYS A 355 -16.26 17.23 10.88
C CYS A 355 -16.53 17.80 12.27
N ILE A 356 -16.45 19.10 12.46
CA ILE A 356 -16.67 19.74 13.78
C ILE A 356 -18.18 19.92 14.00
N SER A 357 -18.91 20.44 13.02
CA SER A 357 -20.34 20.67 13.08
C SER A 357 -20.94 20.66 11.67
N GLY A 358 -22.25 20.58 11.58
CA GLY A 358 -23.00 20.61 10.34
C GLY A 358 -23.48 19.24 9.86
N PRO A 359 -24.12 19.17 8.67
CA PRO A 359 -24.81 17.97 8.21
C PRO A 359 -23.92 16.73 8.10
N ARG A 360 -22.70 16.87 7.59
CA ARG A 360 -21.77 15.73 7.45
C ARG A 360 -21.27 15.23 8.80
N ALA A 361 -20.99 16.11 9.74
CA ALA A 361 -20.61 15.75 11.11
C ALA A 361 -21.75 15.01 11.80
N ASP A 362 -22.97 15.48 11.66
CA ASP A 362 -24.18 14.86 12.25
C ASP A 362 -24.45 13.49 11.62
N LEU A 363 -24.32 13.38 10.30
CA LEU A 363 -24.46 12.12 9.57
C LEU A 363 -23.40 11.10 10.05
N ALA A 364 -22.15 11.49 10.13
CA ALA A 364 -21.07 10.62 10.60
C ALA A 364 -21.33 10.13 12.03
N ARG A 365 -21.76 11.01 12.92
CA ARG A 365 -22.10 10.67 14.31
C ARG A 365 -23.25 9.68 14.37
N THR A 366 -24.30 9.90 13.60
CA THR A 366 -25.47 9.02 13.53
C THR A 366 -25.08 7.64 12.99
N LEU A 367 -24.26 7.58 11.95
CA LEU A 367 -23.80 6.33 11.35
C LEU A 367 -22.95 5.49 12.31
N ILE A 368 -22.05 6.13 13.02
CA ILE A 368 -21.18 5.45 13.99
C ILE A 368 -21.97 4.99 15.23
N ALA A 369 -22.96 5.76 15.69
CA ALA A 369 -23.82 5.40 16.80
C ALA A 369 -24.77 4.24 16.50
N ALA A 370 -25.06 3.99 15.21
CA ALA A 370 -25.92 2.88 14.82
C ALA A 370 -25.22 1.54 15.14
N ASN A 371 -25.83 0.74 16.05
CA ASN A 371 -25.29 -0.53 16.44
C ASN A 371 -25.54 -1.58 15.34
N LEU A 372 -24.46 -2.21 14.83
CA LEU A 372 -24.55 -3.29 13.85
C LEU A 372 -25.43 -4.47 14.32
N ASN A 373 -25.45 -4.73 15.63
CA ASN A 373 -26.27 -5.79 16.21
C ASN A 373 -27.77 -5.44 16.29
N SER A 374 -28.11 -4.15 16.36
CA SER A 374 -29.51 -3.71 16.31
C SER A 374 -30.09 -3.65 14.91
N ALA A 375 -29.23 -3.70 13.91
CA ALA A 375 -29.63 -3.75 12.50
C ALA A 375 -29.92 -5.18 12.02
N ILE A 376 -29.60 -6.19 12.81
CA ILE A 376 -30.10 -7.57 12.69
C ILE A 376 -31.32 -7.70 13.60
N THR A 377 -32.27 -6.77 13.53
CA THR A 377 -33.61 -7.08 13.99
C THR A 377 -34.15 -8.12 13.03
N ARG A 378 -34.28 -9.33 13.53
CA ARG A 378 -35.05 -10.40 12.91
C ARG A 378 -36.35 -9.79 12.41
N SER A 379 -36.55 -9.76 11.11
CA SER A 379 -37.90 -9.61 10.56
C SER A 379 -38.75 -10.63 11.30
N PRO A 380 -39.86 -10.25 11.91
CA PRO A 380 -40.77 -11.23 12.46
C PRO A 380 -41.13 -12.17 11.30
N MET A 381 -40.83 -13.46 11.50
CA MET A 381 -41.27 -14.48 10.54
C MET A 381 -42.77 -14.30 10.36
N PRO A 382 -43.30 -14.10 9.15
CA PRO A 382 -44.72 -14.11 8.94
C PRO A 382 -45.19 -15.54 9.15
N GLY A 383 -46.00 -15.74 10.18
CA GLY A 383 -46.84 -16.93 10.32
C GLY A 383 -46.39 -18.00 11.29
N SER A 384 -46.57 -17.77 12.55
CA SER A 384 -47.14 -18.82 13.40
C SER A 384 -48.49 -18.29 13.94
N VAL A 385 -49.52 -18.57 13.17
CA VAL A 385 -50.87 -18.54 13.69
C VAL A 385 -51.03 -19.82 14.48
N ALA A 386 -51.40 -19.67 15.78
CA ALA A 386 -51.79 -20.73 16.68
C ALA A 386 -53.07 -21.40 16.21
#